data_b34bf1141b5f9c5e95f4fd3ed13f525c
#
_entry.id   b34bf1141b5f9c5e95f4fd3ed13f525c
#
_cell.length_a   1.000
_cell.length_b   1.000
_cell.length_c   1.000
_cell.angle_alpha   90.00
_cell.angle_beta   90.00
_cell.angle_gamma   90.00
#
_symmetry.space_group_name_H-M   'P 1'
#
loop_
_entity.id
_entity.type
_entity.pdbx_description
1 polymer ?
#
loop_
_entity_poly.entity_id
_entity_poly.type
_entity_poly.pdbx_seq_one_letter_code
_entity_poly.pdbx_strand_id
1 'polypeptide(L)'
;MPYDWGPHYLIPSKALKKYSGSVRLREEYDEDLLRKELEELGMSGPIMRVTNPWYYRKKSTDTWIKIGESEDRRENFAVRWDTSSLENGQYEVLGLMHVFVKERDGAKAIARVNIVEVTVEN
;
A
#
# COMPACT_ATOMS: atom_id res chain seq x y z
N MET A 1 -7.25 -10.69 10.12
CA MET A 1 -7.88 -9.45 9.67
C MET A 1 -6.83 -8.42 9.39
N PRO A 2 -6.84 -7.79 8.22
CA PRO A 2 -5.88 -6.72 7.95
C PRO A 2 -6.07 -5.58 8.93
N TYR A 3 -4.98 -5.00 9.34
CA TYR A 3 -5.00 -3.84 10.22
C TYR A 3 -5.10 -2.59 9.34
N ASP A 4 -6.15 -1.83 9.50
CA ASP A 4 -6.38 -0.62 8.71
C ASP A 4 -5.66 0.56 9.36
N TRP A 5 -4.62 1.03 8.71
CA TRP A 5 -3.84 2.18 9.16
C TRP A 5 -4.24 3.47 8.46
N GLY A 6 -5.24 3.40 7.58
CA GLY A 6 -5.86 4.56 6.93
C GLY A 6 -4.96 5.76 6.66
N PRO A 7 -4.74 6.63 7.66
CA PRO A 7 -4.01 7.88 7.43
C PRO A 7 -2.53 7.71 7.12
N HIS A 8 -1.96 6.51 7.29
CA HIS A 8 -0.53 6.26 7.05
C HIS A 8 -0.22 5.95 5.59
N TYR A 9 -1.25 5.80 4.78
CA TYR A 9 -1.10 5.60 3.36
C TYR A 9 -1.25 6.91 2.63
N LEU A 10 -0.30 7.20 1.77
CA LEU A 10 -0.39 8.34 0.90
C LEU A 10 -0.45 7.86 -0.54
N ILE A 11 -1.62 7.95 -1.11
CA ILE A 11 -1.84 7.69 -2.53
C ILE A 11 -2.07 9.04 -3.19
N PRO A 12 -1.48 9.31 -4.37
CA PRO A 12 -1.61 10.61 -5.03
C PRO A 12 -3.03 11.12 -5.21
N SER A 13 -4.04 10.26 -5.06
CA SER A 13 -5.45 10.66 -5.13
C SER A 13 -5.84 11.76 -4.14
N LYS A 14 -5.08 11.96 -3.06
CA LYS A 14 -5.32 13.10 -2.17
C LYS A 14 -5.00 14.44 -2.84
N ALA A 15 -4.05 14.42 -3.77
CA ALA A 15 -3.62 15.59 -4.52
C ALA A 15 -4.21 15.61 -5.94
N LEU A 16 -4.50 14.42 -6.49
CA LEU A 16 -5.00 14.26 -7.84
C LEU A 16 -6.34 13.55 -7.80
N LYS A 17 -7.35 14.16 -8.37
CA LYS A 17 -8.67 13.54 -8.49
C LYS A 17 -8.76 12.66 -9.74
N LYS A 18 -7.95 12.93 -10.72
CA LYS A 18 -7.92 12.22 -12.01
C LYS A 18 -6.52 11.74 -12.31
N TYR A 19 -6.44 10.53 -12.81
CA TYR A 19 -5.19 9.88 -13.13
C TYR A 19 -5.10 9.68 -14.63
N SER A 20 -3.95 9.99 -15.20
CA SER A 20 -3.69 9.87 -16.61
C SER A 20 -2.24 9.47 -16.82
N GLY A 21 -1.99 8.56 -17.76
CA GLY A 21 -0.65 8.11 -18.08
C GLY A 21 0.01 7.37 -16.95
N SER A 22 1.26 7.67 -16.69
CA SER A 22 2.05 7.02 -15.65
C SER A 22 1.95 7.77 -14.34
N VAL A 23 1.48 7.12 -13.31
CA VAL A 23 1.24 7.71 -12.00
C VAL A 23 2.16 7.03 -10.98
N ARG A 24 2.78 7.84 -10.12
CA ARG A 24 3.59 7.31 -9.03
C ARG A 24 2.71 7.11 -7.80
N LEU A 25 2.65 5.88 -7.31
CA LEU A 25 1.98 5.53 -6.07
C LEU A 25 3.01 5.38 -4.98
N ARG A 26 2.69 5.84 -3.78
CA ARG A 26 3.60 5.70 -2.64
C ARG A 26 2.81 5.67 -1.35
N GLU A 27 3.45 5.15 -0.31
CA GLU A 27 2.93 5.15 1.04
C GLU A 27 3.48 6.33 1.82
N GLU A 28 2.81 6.68 2.91
CA GLU A 28 3.37 7.55 3.93
C GLU A 28 3.89 6.65 5.04
N TYR A 29 5.20 6.44 5.07
CA TYR A 29 5.82 5.51 6.00
C TYR A 29 6.45 6.24 7.18
N ASP A 30 5.94 5.96 8.37
CA ASP A 30 6.48 6.47 9.63
C ASP A 30 6.89 5.29 10.49
N GLU A 31 8.21 5.05 10.59
CA GLU A 31 8.74 3.90 11.31
C GLU A 31 8.50 3.98 12.82
N ASP A 32 8.55 5.17 13.39
CA ASP A 32 8.30 5.35 14.82
C ASP A 32 6.86 5.00 15.19
N LEU A 33 5.92 5.45 14.35
CA LEU A 33 4.51 5.14 14.53
C LEU A 33 4.26 3.64 14.34
N LEU A 34 4.88 3.05 13.33
CA LEU A 34 4.77 1.61 13.10
C LEU A 34 5.27 0.83 14.32
N ARG A 35 6.42 1.21 14.86
CA ARG A 35 6.98 0.56 16.04
C ARG A 35 6.02 0.63 17.22
N LYS A 36 5.42 1.77 17.44
CA LYS A 36 4.45 1.98 18.51
C LYS A 36 3.22 1.09 18.33
N GLU A 37 2.70 1.00 17.12
CA GLU A 37 1.55 0.15 16.83
C GLU A 37 1.86 -1.33 16.98
N LEU A 38 3.06 -1.75 16.59
CA LEU A 38 3.50 -3.14 16.79
C LEU A 38 3.57 -3.48 18.28
N GLU A 39 4.05 -2.57 19.10
CA GLU A 39 4.09 -2.76 20.55
C GLU A 39 2.69 -2.92 21.14
N GLU A 40 1.73 -2.16 20.66
CA GLU A 40 0.32 -2.29 21.06
C GLU A 40 -0.24 -3.66 20.69
N LEU A 41 0.27 -4.28 19.64
CA LEU A 41 -0.13 -5.62 19.21
C LEU A 41 0.67 -6.72 19.91
N GLY A 42 1.54 -6.35 20.85
CA GLY A 42 2.37 -7.33 21.56
C GLY A 42 3.59 -7.79 20.78
N MET A 43 3.98 -7.07 19.74
CA MET A 43 5.13 -7.40 18.90
C MET A 43 6.27 -6.44 19.16
N SER A 44 7.19 -6.81 20.07
CA SER A 44 8.30 -5.96 20.47
C SER A 44 9.62 -6.28 19.76
N GLY A 45 9.66 -7.32 18.95
CA GLY A 45 10.86 -7.71 18.22
C GLY A 45 11.23 -6.73 17.11
N PRO A 46 12.44 -6.84 16.56
CA PRO A 46 12.86 -5.95 15.48
C PRO A 46 12.09 -6.20 14.19
N ILE A 47 11.89 -5.15 13.43
CA ILE A 47 11.31 -5.24 12.10
C ILE A 47 12.38 -5.82 11.18
N MET A 48 12.10 -7.00 10.60
CA MET A 48 13.03 -7.70 9.72
C MET A 48 12.93 -7.22 8.29
N ARG A 49 11.69 -6.99 7.83
CA ARG A 49 11.41 -6.71 6.44
C ARG A 49 10.05 -6.06 6.32
N VAL A 50 9.92 -5.17 5.37
CA VAL A 50 8.63 -4.58 4.99
C VAL A 50 8.51 -4.69 3.48
N THR A 51 7.42 -5.27 3.00
CA THR A 51 7.12 -5.35 1.58
C THR A 51 5.81 -4.65 1.31
N ASN A 52 5.68 -4.05 0.15
CA ASN A 52 4.43 -3.38 -0.20
C ASN A 52 4.06 -3.65 -1.65
N PRO A 53 3.31 -4.71 -1.93
CA PRO A 53 2.70 -4.88 -3.23
C PRO A 53 1.53 -3.90 -3.39
N TRP A 54 1.31 -3.52 -4.65
CA TRP A 54 0.23 -2.63 -5.05
C TRP A 54 -0.62 -3.32 -6.09
N TYR A 55 -1.94 -3.09 -6.00
CA TYR A 55 -2.92 -3.71 -6.89
C TYR A 55 -3.94 -2.67 -7.33
N TYR A 56 -4.61 -2.96 -8.44
CA TYR A 56 -5.77 -2.18 -8.85
C TYR A 56 -6.87 -3.10 -9.35
N ARG A 57 -8.09 -2.59 -9.36
CA ARG A 57 -9.20 -3.23 -10.04
C ARG A 57 -10.16 -2.16 -10.53
N LYS A 58 -10.88 -2.48 -11.61
CA LYS A 58 -11.97 -1.63 -12.05
C LYS A 58 -13.09 -1.71 -11.03
N LYS A 59 -13.75 -0.61 -10.72
CA LYS A 59 -14.86 -0.58 -9.77
C LYS A 59 -15.93 -1.58 -10.17
N SER A 60 -16.45 -2.32 -9.21
CA SER A 60 -17.47 -3.37 -9.41
C SER A 60 -16.95 -4.66 -10.03
N THR A 61 -15.64 -4.85 -10.10
CA THR A 61 -15.03 -6.14 -10.44
C THR A 61 -14.40 -6.76 -9.21
N ASP A 62 -14.17 -8.06 -9.26
CA ASP A 62 -13.64 -8.80 -8.12
C ASP A 62 -12.16 -9.17 -8.27
N THR A 63 -11.56 -8.88 -9.41
CA THR A 63 -10.20 -9.32 -9.69
C THR A 63 -9.20 -8.18 -9.47
N TRP A 64 -8.31 -8.37 -8.51
CA TRP A 64 -7.19 -7.48 -8.30
C TRP A 64 -6.05 -7.82 -9.26
N ILE A 65 -5.50 -6.80 -9.87
CA ILE A 65 -4.38 -6.93 -10.80
C ILE A 65 -3.17 -6.26 -10.18
N LYS A 66 -2.07 -6.97 -10.11
CA LYS A 66 -0.86 -6.44 -9.49
C LYS A 66 -0.22 -5.36 -10.34
N ILE A 67 0.05 -4.22 -9.73
CA ILE A 67 0.77 -3.10 -10.36
C ILE A 67 2.28 -3.32 -10.22
N GLY A 68 2.72 -3.65 -9.03
CA GLY A 68 4.12 -3.84 -8.69
C GLY A 68 4.30 -4.00 -7.21
N GLU A 69 5.52 -4.03 -6.75
CA GLU A 69 5.80 -4.03 -5.31
C GLU A 69 7.16 -3.38 -5.03
N SER A 70 7.33 -2.93 -3.82
CA SER A 70 8.56 -2.30 -3.37
C SER A 70 8.87 -2.68 -1.93
N GLU A 71 10.16 -2.77 -1.61
CA GLU A 71 10.65 -2.90 -0.25
C GLU A 71 11.48 -1.69 0.14
N ASP A 72 11.50 -0.67 -0.69
CA ASP A 72 12.33 0.50 -0.49
C ASP A 72 11.64 1.54 0.40
N ARG A 73 12.00 1.54 1.69
CA ARG A 73 11.47 2.49 2.66
C ARG A 73 11.82 3.92 2.34
N ARG A 74 13.00 4.14 1.75
CA ARG A 74 13.49 5.50 1.43
C ARG A 74 12.64 6.17 0.35
N GLU A 75 12.10 5.36 -0.55
CA GLU A 75 11.22 5.83 -1.62
C GLU A 75 9.74 5.70 -1.24
N ASN A 76 9.43 5.44 0.03
CA ASN A 76 8.08 5.24 0.54
C ASN A 76 7.33 4.15 -0.25
N PHE A 77 8.04 3.06 -0.58
CA PHE A 77 7.49 1.91 -1.30
C PHE A 77 6.86 2.29 -2.62
N ALA A 78 7.44 3.27 -3.32
CA ALA A 78 6.86 3.79 -4.54
C ALA A 78 6.89 2.77 -5.67
N VAL A 79 5.81 2.77 -6.45
CA VAL A 79 5.71 2.04 -7.69
C VAL A 79 5.13 2.97 -8.75
N ARG A 80 5.30 2.61 -10.01
CA ARG A 80 4.75 3.36 -11.12
C ARG A 80 3.59 2.57 -11.73
N TRP A 81 2.45 3.22 -11.86
CA TRP A 81 1.25 2.65 -12.45
C TRP A 81 0.97 3.32 -13.77
N ASP A 82 1.09 2.55 -14.85
CA ASP A 82 0.77 3.06 -16.19
C ASP A 82 -0.71 2.81 -16.48
N THR A 83 -1.48 3.88 -16.49
CA THR A 83 -2.91 3.84 -16.75
C THR A 83 -3.26 4.09 -18.20
N SER A 84 -2.27 4.33 -19.06
CA SER A 84 -2.51 4.76 -20.44
C SER A 84 -3.30 3.75 -21.29
N SER A 85 -3.21 2.47 -20.96
CA SER A 85 -3.94 1.41 -21.66
C SER A 85 -5.29 1.08 -21.03
N LEU A 86 -5.64 1.73 -19.90
CA LEU A 86 -6.87 1.45 -19.20
C LEU A 86 -8.02 2.27 -19.76
N GLU A 87 -9.22 1.69 -19.72
CA GLU A 87 -10.44 2.42 -20.03
C GLU A 87 -10.66 3.54 -19.02
N ASN A 88 -11.19 4.66 -19.48
CA ASN A 88 -11.59 5.72 -18.56
C ASN A 88 -12.69 5.21 -17.63
N GLY A 89 -12.68 5.65 -16.39
CA GLY A 89 -13.66 5.26 -15.40
C GLY A 89 -13.10 5.20 -14.01
N GLN A 90 -13.85 4.58 -13.12
CA GLN A 90 -13.48 4.49 -11.72
C GLN A 90 -12.78 3.17 -11.41
N TYR A 91 -11.73 3.26 -10.62
CA TYR A 91 -10.90 2.14 -10.20
C TYR A 91 -10.66 2.23 -8.70
N GLU A 92 -10.25 1.11 -8.15
CA GLU A 92 -9.77 1.06 -6.77
C GLU A 92 -8.30 0.67 -6.79
N VAL A 93 -7.52 1.34 -5.96
CA VAL A 93 -6.10 1.04 -5.78
C VAL A 93 -5.91 0.52 -4.36
N LEU A 94 -5.25 -0.61 -4.26
CA LEU A 94 -4.94 -1.28 -2.99
C LEU A 94 -3.45 -1.23 -2.74
N GLY A 95 -3.07 -0.62 -1.63
CA GLY A 95 -1.73 -0.75 -1.08
C GLY A 95 -1.76 -1.77 0.04
N LEU A 96 -0.90 -2.77 -0.03
CA LEU A 96 -0.86 -3.86 0.94
C LEU A 96 0.54 -3.96 1.53
N MET A 97 0.71 -3.44 2.73
CA MET A 97 2.01 -3.47 3.40
C MET A 97 2.11 -4.69 4.31
N HIS A 98 3.11 -5.53 4.08
CA HIS A 98 3.43 -6.64 4.97
C HIS A 98 4.64 -6.27 5.82
N VAL A 99 4.48 -6.36 7.12
CA VAL A 99 5.56 -6.08 8.07
C VAL A 99 5.94 -7.38 8.76
N PHE A 100 7.21 -7.77 8.62
CA PHE A 100 7.73 -9.00 9.23
C PHE A 100 8.56 -8.64 10.45
N VAL A 101 8.18 -9.21 11.59
CA VAL A 101 8.80 -8.92 12.88
C VAL A 101 9.41 -10.21 13.43
N LYS A 102 10.63 -10.11 13.96
CA LYS A 102 11.28 -11.24 14.59
C LYS A 102 10.75 -11.41 16.01
N GLU A 103 10.27 -12.61 16.30
CA GLU A 103 9.79 -12.99 17.62
C GLU A 103 10.56 -14.20 18.14
N ARG A 104 10.35 -14.57 19.41
CA ARG A 104 11.01 -15.73 20.02
C ARG A 104 10.83 -17.00 19.21
N ASP A 105 9.64 -17.21 18.69
CA ASP A 105 9.25 -18.44 18.00
C ASP A 105 9.44 -18.37 16.49
N GLY A 106 10.13 -17.34 16.00
CA GLY A 106 10.34 -17.11 14.58
C GLY A 106 9.81 -15.78 14.15
N ALA A 107 9.46 -15.65 12.88
CA ALA A 107 8.92 -14.41 12.33
C ALA A 107 7.40 -14.39 12.38
N LYS A 108 6.83 -13.24 12.72
CA LYS A 108 5.42 -12.96 12.60
C LYS A 108 5.22 -11.84 11.61
N ALA A 109 4.10 -11.85 10.91
CA ALA A 109 3.79 -10.82 9.93
C ALA A 109 2.42 -10.24 10.21
N ILE A 110 2.31 -8.92 10.00
CA ILE A 110 1.02 -8.25 9.96
C ILE A 110 0.86 -7.58 8.61
N ALA A 111 -0.38 -7.37 8.23
CA ALA A 111 -0.70 -6.69 6.98
C ALA A 111 -1.47 -5.41 7.27
N ARG A 112 -1.11 -4.35 6.56
CA ARG A 112 -1.85 -3.09 6.55
C ARG A 112 -2.47 -2.94 5.17
N VAL A 113 -3.73 -2.58 5.15
CA VAL A 113 -4.48 -2.44 3.90
C VAL A 113 -5.02 -1.04 3.79
N ASN A 114 -4.83 -0.43 2.63
CA ASN A 114 -5.50 0.81 2.30
C ASN A 114 -6.04 0.73 0.87
N ILE A 115 -7.31 1.03 0.73
CA ILE A 115 -7.98 1.03 -0.57
C ILE A 115 -8.49 2.44 -0.85
N VAL A 116 -8.16 2.95 -2.02
CA VAL A 116 -8.56 4.28 -2.44
C VAL A 116 -9.26 4.20 -3.79
N GLU A 117 -10.38 4.90 -3.90
CA GLU A 117 -11.09 5.02 -5.17
C GLU A 117 -10.46 6.15 -5.99
N VAL A 118 -10.17 5.87 -7.24
CA VAL A 118 -9.56 6.83 -8.15
C VAL A 118 -10.30 6.86 -9.48
N THR A 119 -10.15 7.96 -10.22
CA THR A 119 -10.71 8.08 -11.56
C THR A 119 -9.58 8.10 -12.57
N VAL A 120 -9.65 7.22 -13.56
CA VAL A 120 -8.72 7.22 -14.69
C VAL A 120 -9.39 7.96 -15.85
N GLU A 121 -8.70 8.96 -16.37
CA GLU A 121 -9.21 9.78 -17.45
C GLU A 121 -8.06 10.12 -18.39
N ASN A 122 -7.84 9.26 -19.35
CA ASN A 122 -6.83 9.42 -20.37
C ASN A 122 -7.27 10.32 -21.53
#